data_35e9d6cdd26e98cbb1995f601de2f45e
#
_entry.id   35e9d6cdd26e98cbb1995f601de2f45e
#
_cell.length_a   1.000
_cell.length_b   1.000
_cell.length_c   1.000
_cell.angle_alpha   90.00
_cell.angle_beta   90.00
_cell.angle_gamma   90.00
#
_symmetry.space_group_name_H-M   'P 1'
#
loop_
_entity.id
_entity.type
_entity.pdbx_description
1 polymer ?
#
loop_
_entity_poly.entity_id
_entity_poly.type
_entity_poly.pdbx_seq_one_letter_code
_entity_poly.pdbx_strand_id
1 'polypeptide(L)'
;WMTYCAKTLSGGTKMTSNYRIICALIAWVVVFLRFVDMSISGEYNSIGETLIAFFGYFTVLTNILIAIAFTAPLLKPDRKLSNFFMRPAVRATLASYILIVAVVYHVLIVSSFDPQGFTLITTTGLNTVMPILYIIDWLFLAEKRPISYKHLPYWGIYPAVYGVLTIIRGSLTAVYPYSFLNVTDLGIENVILNMFGFVAVFVIVGAVFIAVAHLISNRTET
;
A
#
# COMPACT_ATOMS: atom_id res chain seq x y z
N TRP A 1 -35.22 19.43 13.82
CA TRP A 1 -34.74 18.10 13.38
C TRP A 1 -33.78 18.22 12.18
N MET A 2 -34.13 18.95 11.14
CA MET A 2 -33.24 19.19 9.99
C MET A 2 -31.91 19.86 10.34
N THR A 3 -31.90 20.83 11.24
CA THR A 3 -30.69 21.54 11.68
C THR A 3 -29.74 20.65 12.50
N TYR A 4 -30.29 19.73 13.28
CA TYR A 4 -29.49 18.78 14.07
C TYR A 4 -28.83 17.71 13.18
N CYS A 5 -29.56 17.20 12.18
CA CYS A 5 -29.05 16.25 11.19
C CYS A 5 -27.94 16.85 10.31
N ALA A 6 -28.10 18.10 9.89
CA ALA A 6 -27.08 18.82 9.10
C ALA A 6 -25.79 19.07 9.91
N LYS A 7 -25.90 19.31 11.22
CA LYS A 7 -24.75 19.55 12.11
C LYS A 7 -23.96 18.28 12.41
N THR A 8 -24.64 17.12 12.55
CA THR A 8 -24.00 15.81 12.71
C THR A 8 -23.30 15.35 11.44
N LEU A 9 -23.91 15.55 10.27
CA LEU A 9 -23.29 15.25 8.98
C LEU A 9 -22.05 16.14 8.71
N SER A 10 -22.11 17.43 9.06
CA SER A 10 -20.96 18.34 8.91
C SER A 10 -19.83 18.02 9.88
N GLY A 11 -20.11 17.51 11.08
CA GLY A 11 -19.12 17.07 12.06
C GLY A 11 -18.37 15.81 11.60
N GLY A 12 -19.07 14.84 11.07
CA GLY A 12 -18.48 13.60 10.54
C GLY A 12 -17.56 13.86 9.34
N THR A 13 -17.95 14.73 8.41
CA THR A 13 -17.14 15.09 7.25
C THR A 13 -15.87 15.86 7.64
N LYS A 14 -15.93 16.76 8.63
CA LYS A 14 -14.76 17.48 9.15
C LYS A 14 -13.80 16.54 9.87
N MET A 15 -14.28 15.64 10.70
CA MET A 15 -13.45 14.66 11.40
C MET A 15 -12.72 13.74 10.42
N THR A 16 -13.40 13.23 9.41
CA THR A 16 -12.81 12.41 8.34
C THR A 16 -11.76 13.19 7.55
N SER A 17 -12.00 14.47 7.25
CA SER A 17 -11.04 15.33 6.55
C SER A 17 -9.79 15.56 7.40
N ASN A 18 -9.93 15.89 8.69
CA ASN A 18 -8.80 16.11 9.59
C ASN A 18 -7.96 14.83 9.75
N TYR A 19 -8.60 13.67 9.92
CA TYR A 19 -7.91 12.38 9.96
C TYR A 19 -7.06 12.17 8.70
N ARG A 20 -7.64 12.36 7.51
CA ARG A 20 -6.93 12.16 6.24
C ARG A 20 -5.81 13.17 6.03
N ILE A 21 -5.94 14.41 6.49
CA ILE A 21 -4.86 15.40 6.47
C ILE A 21 -3.67 14.91 7.30
N ILE A 22 -3.91 14.49 8.54
CA ILE A 22 -2.87 13.99 9.43
C ILE A 22 -2.20 12.75 8.83
N CYS A 23 -3.01 11.79 8.34
CA CYS A 23 -2.49 10.57 7.71
C CYS A 23 -1.69 10.86 6.42
N ALA A 24 -2.11 11.85 5.61
CA ALA A 24 -1.37 12.28 4.43
C ALA A 24 -0.01 12.86 4.81
N LEU A 25 0.05 13.72 5.82
CA LEU A 25 1.30 14.28 6.34
C LEU A 25 2.23 13.19 6.85
N ILE A 26 1.73 12.29 7.70
CA ILE A 26 2.50 11.14 8.21
C ILE A 26 3.03 10.29 7.05
N ALA A 27 2.19 9.97 6.06
CA ALA A 27 2.55 9.15 4.93
C ALA A 27 3.70 9.74 4.11
N TRP A 28 3.60 11.02 3.75
CA TRP A 28 4.67 11.70 2.99
C TRP A 28 5.94 11.84 3.81
N VAL A 29 5.84 12.14 5.11
CA VAL A 29 6.99 12.22 6.01
C VAL A 29 7.70 10.86 6.12
N VAL A 30 6.97 9.77 6.33
CA VAL A 30 7.56 8.42 6.47
C VAL A 30 8.23 7.99 5.16
N VAL A 31 7.60 8.21 4.00
CA VAL A 31 8.19 7.93 2.69
C VAL A 31 9.47 8.74 2.47
N PHE A 32 9.45 10.03 2.81
CA PHE A 32 10.63 10.89 2.71
C PHE A 32 11.75 10.46 3.66
N LEU A 33 11.42 10.18 4.92
CA LEU A 33 12.40 9.71 5.91
C LEU A 33 13.03 8.38 5.50
N ARG A 34 12.28 7.47 4.85
CA ARG A 34 12.85 6.24 4.32
C ARG A 34 13.85 6.51 3.19
N PHE A 35 13.57 7.47 2.32
CA PHE A 35 14.53 7.89 1.30
C PHE A 35 15.80 8.46 1.92
N VAL A 36 15.68 9.31 2.94
CA VAL A 36 16.84 9.84 3.69
C VAL A 36 17.62 8.72 4.35
N ASP A 37 16.95 7.79 5.05
CA ASP A 37 17.56 6.63 5.69
C ASP A 37 18.41 5.81 4.70
N MET A 38 17.84 5.48 3.55
CA MET A 38 18.57 4.77 2.49
C MET A 38 19.74 5.59 1.92
N SER A 39 19.61 6.92 1.86
CA SER A 39 20.67 7.78 1.35
C SER A 39 21.89 7.90 2.29
N ILE A 40 21.67 7.77 3.60
CA ILE A 40 22.73 7.86 4.61
C ILE A 40 23.22 6.51 5.12
N SER A 41 22.61 5.41 4.69
CA SER A 41 22.95 4.04 5.14
C SER A 41 24.36 3.60 4.73
N GLY A 42 24.92 4.21 3.70
CA GLY A 42 26.21 3.79 3.09
C GLY A 42 26.11 2.55 2.18
N GLU A 43 24.90 2.03 1.97
CA GLU A 43 24.69 0.87 1.09
C GLU A 43 24.79 1.23 -0.40
N TYR A 44 24.61 2.50 -0.76
CA TYR A 44 24.56 3.01 -2.12
C TYR A 44 25.63 4.09 -2.35
N ASN A 45 26.33 4.01 -3.47
CA ASN A 45 27.45 4.90 -3.78
C ASN A 45 27.00 6.27 -4.32
N SER A 46 25.72 6.40 -4.72
CA SER A 46 25.18 7.62 -5.30
C SER A 46 23.69 7.79 -5.03
N ILE A 47 23.21 9.04 -5.12
CA ILE A 47 21.78 9.35 -5.07
C ILE A 47 21.00 8.63 -6.17
N GLY A 48 21.61 8.45 -7.35
CA GLY A 48 20.99 7.71 -8.45
C GLY A 48 20.75 6.24 -8.09
N GLU A 49 21.74 5.57 -7.52
CA GLU A 49 21.60 4.20 -7.02
C GLU A 49 20.55 4.10 -5.91
N THR A 50 20.58 5.05 -4.95
CA THR A 50 19.56 5.13 -3.90
C THR A 50 18.15 5.27 -4.48
N LEU A 51 17.94 6.12 -5.47
CA LEU A 51 16.63 6.29 -6.12
C LEU A 51 16.18 5.02 -6.83
N ILE A 52 17.07 4.35 -7.56
CA ILE A 52 16.76 3.08 -8.23
C ILE A 52 16.37 2.02 -7.19
N ALA A 53 17.11 1.92 -6.11
CA ALA A 53 16.81 0.99 -5.03
C ALA A 53 15.49 1.35 -4.33
N PHE A 54 15.29 2.62 -3.97
CA PHE A 54 14.10 3.14 -3.29
C PHE A 54 12.82 2.82 -4.06
N PHE A 55 12.75 3.16 -5.34
CA PHE A 55 11.62 2.80 -6.20
C PHE A 55 11.58 1.31 -6.59
N GLY A 56 12.61 0.57 -6.24
CA GLY A 56 12.66 -0.88 -6.38
C GLY A 56 11.92 -1.66 -5.31
N TYR A 57 11.53 -1.06 -4.19
CA TYR A 57 10.80 -1.74 -3.12
C TYR A 57 9.28 -1.62 -3.32
N PHE A 58 8.59 -2.78 -3.35
CA PHE A 58 7.11 -2.83 -3.40
C PHE A 58 6.47 -2.06 -2.23
N THR A 59 7.07 -2.16 -1.04
CA THR A 59 6.66 -1.42 0.16
C THR A 59 6.65 0.08 -0.08
N VAL A 60 7.71 0.64 -0.67
CA VAL A 60 7.83 2.07 -0.95
C VAL A 60 6.78 2.51 -1.95
N LEU A 61 6.67 1.80 -3.08
CA LEU A 61 5.69 2.12 -4.12
C LEU A 61 4.25 2.06 -3.59
N THR A 62 3.93 1.04 -2.79
CA THR A 62 2.60 0.92 -2.17
C THR A 62 2.34 2.05 -1.18
N ASN A 63 3.32 2.43 -0.34
CA ASN A 63 3.17 3.55 0.59
C ASN A 63 3.03 4.89 -0.13
N ILE A 64 3.68 5.11 -1.27
CA ILE A 64 3.44 6.28 -2.12
C ILE A 64 1.99 6.31 -2.63
N LEU A 65 1.47 5.18 -3.11
CA LEU A 65 0.05 5.09 -3.50
C LEU A 65 -0.90 5.38 -2.33
N ILE A 66 -0.58 4.93 -1.12
CA ILE A 66 -1.33 5.23 0.10
C ILE A 66 -1.26 6.73 0.44
N ALA A 67 -0.08 7.35 0.35
CA ALA A 67 0.09 8.79 0.57
C ALA A 67 -0.77 9.61 -0.41
N ILE A 68 -0.78 9.22 -1.69
CA ILE A 68 -1.64 9.82 -2.71
C ILE A 68 -3.12 9.58 -2.37
N ALA A 69 -3.50 8.37 -1.93
CA ALA A 69 -4.88 8.04 -1.58
C ALA A 69 -5.40 8.83 -0.38
N PHE A 70 -4.57 9.16 0.60
CA PHE A 70 -4.92 10.07 1.69
C PHE A 70 -5.01 11.53 1.22
N THR A 71 -4.15 11.94 0.28
CA THR A 71 -4.10 13.31 -0.24
C THR A 71 -5.24 13.59 -1.24
N ALA A 72 -5.62 12.60 -2.06
CA ALA A 72 -6.58 12.76 -3.13
C ALA A 72 -7.95 13.32 -2.68
N PRO A 73 -8.56 12.88 -1.54
CA PRO A 73 -9.81 13.42 -1.04
C PRO A 73 -9.74 14.89 -0.59
N LEU A 74 -8.53 15.40 -0.35
CA LEU A 74 -8.29 16.79 0.08
C LEU A 74 -8.24 17.74 -1.12
N LEU A 75 -8.11 17.19 -2.33
CA LEU A 75 -8.16 17.94 -3.58
C LEU A 75 -9.60 18.30 -3.94
N LYS A 76 -9.76 19.22 -4.88
CA LYS A 76 -11.09 19.60 -5.40
C LYS A 76 -11.81 18.34 -5.95
N PRO A 77 -13.11 18.15 -5.65
CA PRO A 77 -13.88 16.96 -6.04
C PRO A 77 -13.85 16.65 -7.54
N ASP A 78 -13.80 17.67 -8.39
CA ASP A 78 -13.84 17.52 -9.85
C ASP A 78 -12.53 17.04 -10.49
N ARG A 79 -11.46 16.88 -9.71
CA ARG A 79 -10.19 16.36 -10.24
C ARG A 79 -10.29 14.85 -10.49
N LYS A 80 -9.86 14.42 -11.70
CA LYS A 80 -9.80 13.00 -12.09
C LYS A 80 -9.06 12.13 -11.07
N LEU A 81 -7.99 12.66 -10.47
CA LEU A 81 -7.20 11.97 -9.44
C LEU A 81 -8.04 11.71 -8.18
N SER A 82 -8.74 12.73 -7.67
CA SER A 82 -9.62 12.59 -6.51
C SER A 82 -10.69 11.53 -6.78
N ASN A 83 -11.41 11.65 -7.91
CA ASN A 83 -12.44 10.72 -8.30
C ASN A 83 -11.94 9.27 -8.43
N PHE A 84 -10.71 9.08 -8.93
CA PHE A 84 -10.12 7.75 -9.05
C PHE A 84 -9.84 7.13 -7.67
N PHE A 85 -9.10 7.83 -6.79
CA PHE A 85 -8.71 7.31 -5.49
C PHE A 85 -9.87 7.22 -4.48
N MET A 86 -10.98 7.90 -4.74
CA MET A 86 -12.20 7.78 -3.94
C MET A 86 -13.09 6.59 -4.31
N ARG A 87 -12.84 5.91 -5.45
CA ARG A 87 -13.64 4.73 -5.86
C ARG A 87 -13.52 3.63 -4.81
N PRO A 88 -14.64 3.04 -4.35
CA PRO A 88 -14.63 1.97 -3.35
C PRO A 88 -13.72 0.79 -3.71
N ALA A 89 -13.70 0.39 -5.00
CA ALA A 89 -12.82 -0.66 -5.49
C ALA A 89 -11.34 -0.30 -5.35
N VAL A 90 -10.93 0.92 -5.72
CA VAL A 90 -9.53 1.39 -5.58
C VAL A 90 -9.10 1.42 -4.12
N ARG A 91 -9.97 1.92 -3.23
CA ARG A 91 -9.68 1.98 -1.80
C ARG A 91 -9.53 0.59 -1.18
N ALA A 92 -10.40 -0.36 -1.56
CA ALA A 92 -10.30 -1.75 -1.10
C ALA A 92 -9.05 -2.45 -1.66
N THR A 93 -8.70 -2.20 -2.93
CA THR A 93 -7.47 -2.71 -3.54
C THR A 93 -6.23 -2.22 -2.78
N LEU A 94 -6.13 -0.92 -2.52
CA LEU A 94 -4.99 -0.37 -1.78
C LEU A 94 -4.94 -0.89 -0.33
N ALA A 95 -6.09 -1.10 0.31
CA ALA A 95 -6.16 -1.68 1.64
C ALA A 95 -5.66 -3.14 1.66
N SER A 96 -5.99 -3.93 0.62
CA SER A 96 -5.44 -5.28 0.47
C SER A 96 -3.93 -5.27 0.25
N TYR A 97 -3.41 -4.36 -0.57
CA TYR A 97 -1.98 -4.24 -0.86
C TYR A 97 -1.17 -3.86 0.39
N ILE A 98 -1.63 -2.85 1.12
CA ILE A 98 -0.87 -2.41 2.29
C ILE A 98 -0.96 -3.42 3.45
N LEU A 99 -2.04 -4.19 3.56
CA LEU A 99 -2.12 -5.32 4.49
C LEU A 99 -1.10 -6.40 4.13
N ILE A 100 -0.97 -6.75 2.84
CA ILE A 100 0.02 -7.72 2.38
C ILE A 100 1.44 -7.23 2.69
N VAL A 101 1.74 -5.94 2.47
CA VAL A 101 3.02 -5.33 2.86
C VAL A 101 3.32 -5.57 4.33
N ALA A 102 2.35 -5.32 5.23
CA ALA A 102 2.52 -5.55 6.66
C ALA A 102 2.75 -7.04 6.97
N VAL A 103 1.92 -7.93 6.42
CA VAL A 103 2.04 -9.37 6.67
C VAL A 103 3.38 -9.91 6.17
N VAL A 104 3.78 -9.59 4.95
CA VAL A 104 5.06 -10.02 4.38
C VAL A 104 6.24 -9.53 5.23
N TYR A 105 6.22 -8.27 5.67
CA TYR A 105 7.26 -7.74 6.53
C TYR A 105 7.36 -8.51 7.86
N HIS A 106 6.24 -8.64 8.57
CA HIS A 106 6.25 -9.25 9.90
C HIS A 106 6.41 -10.77 9.91
N VAL A 107 6.02 -11.46 8.84
CA VAL A 107 6.09 -12.93 8.76
C VAL A 107 7.38 -13.41 8.09
N LEU A 108 7.84 -12.71 7.04
CA LEU A 108 8.94 -13.20 6.20
C LEU A 108 10.23 -12.39 6.34
N ILE A 109 10.15 -11.08 6.63
CA ILE A 109 11.30 -10.20 6.55
C ILE A 109 11.92 -9.94 7.93
N VAL A 110 11.09 -9.65 8.95
CA VAL A 110 11.56 -9.21 10.27
C VAL A 110 12.48 -10.22 10.96
N SER A 111 12.30 -11.51 10.70
CA SER A 111 13.13 -12.57 11.29
C SER A 111 14.57 -12.60 10.78
N SER A 112 14.80 -12.08 9.56
CA SER A 112 16.11 -12.05 8.89
C SER A 112 16.68 -10.64 8.78
N PHE A 113 15.88 -9.61 9.04
CA PHE A 113 16.25 -8.21 8.97
C PHE A 113 15.97 -7.56 10.33
N ASP A 114 17.04 -7.32 11.12
CA ASP A 114 16.95 -6.68 12.43
C ASP A 114 17.31 -5.18 12.34
N PRO A 115 16.39 -4.31 11.90
CA PRO A 115 16.68 -2.90 11.74
C PRO A 115 16.87 -2.22 13.08
N GLN A 116 17.89 -1.35 13.19
CA GLN A 116 18.21 -0.60 14.38
C GLN A 116 18.12 0.92 14.13
N GLY A 117 17.98 1.69 15.20
CA GLY A 117 18.05 3.14 15.15
C GLY A 117 17.06 3.77 14.17
N PHE A 118 17.57 4.59 13.24
CA PHE A 118 16.73 5.32 12.28
C PHE A 118 16.03 4.39 11.27
N THR A 119 16.72 3.32 10.84
CA THR A 119 16.14 2.31 9.96
C THR A 119 14.95 1.58 10.61
N LEU A 120 14.99 1.32 11.92
CA LEU A 120 13.84 0.75 12.64
C LEU A 120 12.64 1.70 12.61
N ILE A 121 12.85 3.00 12.79
CA ILE A 121 11.77 4.00 12.75
C ILE A 121 11.12 4.05 11.37
N THR A 122 11.91 4.12 10.31
CA THR A 122 11.41 4.22 8.94
C THR A 122 10.72 2.94 8.46
N THR A 123 11.27 1.77 8.78
CA THR A 123 10.67 0.48 8.43
C THR A 123 9.40 0.20 9.21
N THR A 124 9.35 0.52 10.51
CA THR A 124 8.12 0.44 11.32
C THR A 124 7.06 1.40 10.79
N GLY A 125 7.45 2.61 10.39
CA GLY A 125 6.57 3.57 9.75
C GLY A 125 5.87 2.98 8.53
N LEU A 126 6.63 2.44 7.58
CA LEU A 126 6.10 1.91 6.31
C LEU A 126 5.33 0.59 6.46
N ASN A 127 5.77 -0.31 7.36
CA ASN A 127 5.26 -1.67 7.41
C ASN A 127 4.29 -1.93 8.57
N THR A 128 4.15 -1.00 9.50
CA THR A 128 3.24 -1.13 10.67
C THR A 128 2.30 0.07 10.76
N VAL A 129 2.83 1.29 10.88
CA VAL A 129 2.02 2.48 11.13
C VAL A 129 1.12 2.79 9.94
N MET A 130 1.68 2.84 8.74
CA MET A 130 0.91 3.16 7.53
C MET A 130 -0.17 2.12 7.20
N PRO A 131 0.10 0.79 7.27
CA PRO A 131 -0.94 -0.23 7.17
C PRO A 131 -2.09 -0.03 8.16
N ILE A 132 -1.80 0.19 9.44
CA ILE A 132 -2.82 0.40 10.48
C ILE A 132 -3.67 1.62 10.14
N LEU A 133 -3.05 2.76 9.83
CA LEU A 133 -3.78 3.99 9.52
C LEU A 133 -4.68 3.81 8.29
N TYR A 134 -4.19 3.15 7.22
CA TYR A 134 -5.00 2.98 6.02
C TYR A 134 -6.13 1.96 6.19
N ILE A 135 -5.90 0.89 6.94
CA ILE A 135 -6.95 -0.09 7.26
C ILE A 135 -8.04 0.54 8.12
N ILE A 136 -7.68 1.40 9.10
CA ILE A 136 -8.66 2.16 9.90
C ILE A 136 -9.49 3.08 8.98
N ASP A 137 -8.86 3.85 8.09
CA ASP A 137 -9.59 4.68 7.14
C ASP A 137 -10.50 3.85 6.24
N TRP A 138 -10.00 2.72 5.72
CA TRP A 138 -10.81 1.86 4.87
C TRP A 138 -11.98 1.24 5.64
N LEU A 139 -11.77 0.74 6.86
CA LEU A 139 -12.83 0.09 7.64
C LEU A 139 -13.93 1.06 8.08
N PHE A 140 -13.55 2.23 8.58
CA PHE A 140 -14.46 3.12 9.32
C PHE A 140 -14.83 4.41 8.59
N LEU A 141 -13.99 4.90 7.68
CA LEU A 141 -14.15 6.23 7.08
C LEU A 141 -14.38 6.20 5.57
N ALA A 142 -14.02 5.10 4.89
CA ALA A 142 -14.24 4.96 3.46
C ALA A 142 -15.66 4.47 3.18
N GLU A 143 -16.30 5.05 2.16
CA GLU A 143 -17.58 4.58 1.68
C GLU A 143 -17.48 3.11 1.23
N LYS A 144 -18.43 2.29 1.66
CA LYS A 144 -18.57 0.90 1.22
C LYS A 144 -19.72 0.81 0.23
N ARG A 145 -19.40 0.26 -0.93
CA ARG A 145 -20.41 -0.15 -1.91
C ARG A 145 -20.06 -1.57 -2.37
N PRO A 146 -21.03 -2.34 -2.85
CA PRO A 146 -20.78 -3.64 -3.44
C PRO A 146 -19.74 -3.54 -4.56
N ILE A 147 -18.67 -4.33 -4.47
CA ILE A 147 -17.60 -4.39 -5.45
C ILE A 147 -17.76 -5.69 -6.23
N SER A 148 -17.84 -5.62 -7.56
CA SER A 148 -17.94 -6.83 -8.39
C SER A 148 -16.64 -7.65 -8.34
N TYR A 149 -16.74 -8.95 -8.11
CA TYR A 149 -15.61 -9.89 -8.20
C TYR A 149 -14.94 -9.91 -9.59
N LYS A 150 -15.61 -9.42 -10.63
CA LYS A 150 -15.02 -9.26 -11.97
C LYS A 150 -13.82 -8.29 -11.98
N HIS A 151 -13.69 -7.43 -10.98
CA HIS A 151 -12.52 -6.55 -10.85
C HIS A 151 -11.29 -7.25 -10.24
N LEU A 152 -11.46 -8.42 -9.64
CA LEU A 152 -10.41 -9.11 -8.90
C LEU A 152 -9.14 -9.43 -9.74
N PRO A 153 -9.23 -9.90 -11.01
CA PRO A 153 -8.05 -10.12 -11.83
C PRO A 153 -7.18 -8.86 -12.02
N TYR A 154 -7.82 -7.68 -12.08
CA TYR A 154 -7.10 -6.41 -12.23
C TYR A 154 -6.27 -6.06 -10.97
N TRP A 155 -6.63 -6.60 -9.81
CA TRP A 155 -5.86 -6.42 -8.58
C TRP A 155 -4.55 -7.20 -8.58
N GLY A 156 -4.43 -8.21 -9.41
CA GLY A 156 -3.17 -8.94 -9.64
C GLY A 156 -2.19 -8.23 -10.59
N ILE A 157 -2.65 -7.23 -11.38
CA ILE A 157 -1.81 -6.59 -12.40
C ILE A 157 -0.62 -5.84 -11.76
N TYR A 158 -0.87 -5.04 -10.74
CA TYR A 158 0.19 -4.25 -10.09
C TYR A 158 1.31 -5.13 -9.50
N PRO A 159 1.03 -6.16 -8.65
CA PRO A 159 2.07 -7.06 -8.17
C PRO A 159 2.72 -7.89 -9.29
N ALA A 160 2.00 -8.27 -10.34
CA ALA A 160 2.57 -8.99 -11.48
C ALA A 160 3.56 -8.10 -12.27
N VAL A 161 3.17 -6.88 -12.61
CA VAL A 161 4.04 -5.90 -13.28
C VAL A 161 5.25 -5.59 -12.41
N TYR A 162 5.06 -5.37 -11.12
CA TYR A 162 6.15 -5.17 -10.18
C TYR A 162 7.15 -6.33 -10.19
N GLY A 163 6.67 -7.57 -10.12
CA GLY A 163 7.53 -8.76 -10.13
C GLY A 163 8.34 -8.88 -11.43
N VAL A 164 7.69 -8.67 -12.59
CA VAL A 164 8.39 -8.67 -13.90
C VAL A 164 9.48 -7.61 -13.95
N LEU A 165 9.17 -6.37 -13.55
CA LEU A 165 10.14 -5.27 -13.53
C LEU A 165 11.29 -5.55 -12.54
N THR A 166 11.00 -6.17 -11.40
CA THR A 166 12.01 -6.56 -10.41
C THR A 166 12.96 -7.64 -10.96
N ILE A 167 12.44 -8.63 -11.68
CA ILE A 167 13.27 -9.66 -12.32
C ILE A 167 14.16 -9.04 -13.40
N ILE A 168 13.59 -8.21 -14.28
CA ILE A 168 14.36 -7.51 -15.34
C ILE A 168 15.47 -6.66 -14.71
N ARG A 169 15.14 -5.85 -13.70
CA ARG A 169 16.12 -5.03 -13.00
C ARG A 169 17.20 -5.88 -12.34
N GLY A 170 16.79 -6.90 -11.60
CA GLY A 170 17.71 -7.79 -10.89
C GLY A 170 18.68 -8.52 -11.84
N SER A 171 18.20 -8.96 -13.01
CA SER A 171 19.07 -9.58 -14.02
C SER A 171 20.12 -8.62 -14.61
N LEU A 172 19.83 -7.30 -14.61
CA LEU A 172 20.76 -6.27 -15.12
C LEU A 172 21.73 -5.76 -14.04
N THR A 173 21.30 -5.73 -12.76
CA THR A 173 22.06 -5.09 -11.66
C THR A 173 22.58 -6.09 -10.64
N ALA A 174 22.20 -7.36 -10.72
CA ALA A 174 22.42 -8.39 -9.70
C ALA A 174 21.85 -8.04 -8.31
N VAL A 175 20.98 -7.02 -8.20
CA VAL A 175 20.39 -6.56 -6.94
C VAL A 175 18.90 -6.84 -6.93
N TYR A 176 18.46 -7.71 -6.03
CA TYR A 176 17.06 -8.07 -5.83
C TYR A 176 16.58 -7.59 -4.46
N PRO A 177 15.44 -6.85 -4.39
CA PRO A 177 14.94 -6.32 -3.12
C PRO A 177 14.34 -7.40 -2.21
N TYR A 178 14.00 -8.56 -2.78
CA TYR A 178 13.44 -9.70 -2.07
C TYR A 178 14.10 -11.00 -2.52
N SER A 179 14.51 -11.84 -1.57
CA SER A 179 15.18 -13.12 -1.83
C SER A 179 14.33 -14.08 -2.67
N PHE A 180 13.00 -14.08 -2.48
CA PHE A 180 12.10 -14.95 -3.25
C PHE A 180 11.95 -14.57 -4.73
N LEU A 181 12.45 -13.41 -5.14
CA LEU A 181 12.54 -12.95 -6.55
C LEU A 181 13.98 -12.99 -7.10
N ASN A 182 14.95 -13.50 -6.33
CA ASN A 182 16.35 -13.54 -6.73
C ASN A 182 16.60 -14.70 -7.70
N VAL A 183 16.69 -14.39 -8.99
CA VAL A 183 16.93 -15.37 -10.05
C VAL A 183 18.33 -15.99 -9.94
N THR A 184 19.31 -15.24 -9.43
CA THR A 184 20.69 -15.73 -9.29
C THR A 184 20.77 -16.88 -8.28
N ASP A 185 20.04 -16.79 -7.17
CA ASP A 185 20.08 -17.78 -6.09
C ASP A 185 19.10 -18.93 -6.33
N LEU A 186 17.90 -18.65 -6.87
CA LEU A 186 16.82 -19.61 -6.96
C LEU A 186 16.64 -20.23 -8.35
N GLY A 187 17.19 -19.62 -9.39
CA GLY A 187 16.89 -19.96 -10.77
C GLY A 187 15.54 -19.42 -11.24
N ILE A 188 15.40 -19.23 -12.56
CA ILE A 188 14.23 -18.57 -13.16
C ILE A 188 12.91 -19.36 -12.93
N GLU A 189 12.97 -20.69 -12.93
CA GLU A 189 11.77 -21.53 -12.75
C GLU A 189 11.14 -21.35 -11.38
N ASN A 190 11.96 -21.36 -10.31
CA ASN A 190 11.50 -21.15 -8.93
C ASN A 190 10.99 -19.72 -8.73
N VAL A 191 11.64 -18.73 -9.34
CA VAL A 191 11.18 -17.33 -9.25
C VAL A 191 9.84 -17.15 -9.96
N ILE A 192 9.63 -17.78 -11.12
CA ILE A 192 8.32 -17.76 -11.78
C ILE A 192 7.25 -18.40 -10.88
N LEU A 193 7.54 -19.55 -10.26
CA LEU A 193 6.62 -20.19 -9.33
C LEU A 193 6.28 -19.29 -8.13
N ASN A 194 7.31 -18.66 -7.54
CA ASN A 194 7.15 -17.69 -6.45
C ASN A 194 6.29 -16.49 -6.88
N MET A 195 6.46 -15.99 -8.12
CA MET A 195 5.62 -14.93 -8.65
C MET A 195 4.16 -15.32 -8.77
N PHE A 196 3.86 -16.53 -9.24
CA PHE A 196 2.48 -17.01 -9.27
C PHE A 196 1.88 -17.08 -7.86
N GLY A 197 2.65 -17.61 -6.89
CA GLY A 197 2.25 -17.61 -5.48
C GLY A 197 2.01 -16.21 -4.94
N PHE A 198 2.93 -15.28 -5.24
CA PHE A 198 2.81 -13.88 -4.83
C PHE A 198 1.53 -13.24 -5.39
N VAL A 199 1.27 -13.34 -6.70
CA VAL A 199 0.06 -12.81 -7.31
C VAL A 199 -1.21 -13.48 -6.75
N ALA A 200 -1.17 -14.80 -6.53
CA ALA A 200 -2.30 -15.52 -5.95
C ALA A 200 -2.68 -15.00 -4.55
N VAL A 201 -1.70 -14.66 -3.71
CA VAL A 201 -1.96 -14.03 -2.40
C VAL A 201 -2.72 -12.71 -2.56
N PHE A 202 -2.36 -11.87 -3.53
CA PHE A 202 -3.08 -10.62 -3.78
C PHE A 202 -4.52 -10.85 -4.23
N VAL A 203 -4.75 -11.85 -5.05
CA VAL A 203 -6.09 -12.23 -5.51
C VAL A 203 -6.93 -12.77 -4.34
N ILE A 204 -6.37 -13.65 -3.52
CA ILE A 204 -7.06 -14.23 -2.36
C ILE A 204 -7.41 -13.15 -1.32
N VAL A 205 -6.43 -12.34 -0.92
CA VAL A 205 -6.66 -11.25 0.04
C VAL A 205 -7.64 -10.23 -0.54
N GLY A 206 -7.53 -9.93 -1.84
CA GLY A 206 -8.48 -9.07 -2.55
C GLY A 206 -9.91 -9.60 -2.50
N ALA A 207 -10.11 -10.91 -2.69
CA ALA A 207 -11.43 -11.54 -2.56
C ALA A 207 -12.01 -11.37 -1.15
N VAL A 208 -11.18 -11.50 -0.11
CA VAL A 208 -11.58 -11.26 1.28
C VAL A 208 -12.02 -9.80 1.48
N PHE A 209 -11.27 -8.82 0.94
CA PHE A 209 -11.66 -7.41 1.03
C PHE A 209 -12.97 -7.10 0.31
N ILE A 210 -13.23 -7.74 -0.84
CA ILE A 210 -14.52 -7.63 -1.54
C ILE A 210 -15.65 -8.20 -0.68
N ALA A 211 -15.46 -9.39 -0.10
CA ALA A 211 -16.45 -10.01 0.77
C ALA A 211 -16.76 -9.13 1.99
N VAL A 212 -15.73 -8.59 2.65
CA VAL A 212 -15.90 -7.66 3.79
C VAL A 212 -16.62 -6.38 3.37
N ALA A 213 -16.32 -5.82 2.20
CA ALA A 213 -17.02 -4.64 1.69
C ALA A 213 -18.53 -4.92 1.47
N HIS A 214 -18.89 -6.11 0.96
CA HIS A 214 -20.29 -6.52 0.81
C HIS A 214 -20.98 -6.68 2.17
N LEU A 215 -20.33 -7.34 3.15
CA LEU A 215 -20.90 -7.53 4.47
C LEU A 215 -21.18 -6.21 5.19
N ILE A 216 -20.30 -5.23 5.05
CA ILE A 216 -20.46 -3.90 5.65
C ILE A 216 -21.56 -3.11 4.91
N SER A 217 -21.57 -3.13 3.57
CA SER A 217 -22.56 -2.42 2.76
C SER A 217 -24.00 -2.89 3.08
N ASN A 218 -24.21 -4.18 3.16
CA ASN A 218 -25.53 -4.75 3.45
C ASN A 218 -26.07 -4.38 4.84
N ARG A 219 -25.18 -4.12 5.82
CA ARG A 219 -25.58 -3.71 7.17
C ARG A 219 -25.97 -2.23 7.26
N THR A 220 -25.60 -1.41 6.30
CA THR A 220 -25.95 0.02 6.28
C THR A 220 -27.26 0.30 5.55
N GLU A 221 -27.81 -0.68 4.84
CA GLU A 221 -29.08 -0.59 4.11
C GLU A 221 -30.29 -1.14 4.93
N THR A 222 -30.03 -1.81 6.06
CA THR A 222 -31.04 -2.27 7.03
C THR A 222 -31.16 -1.31 8.20
#